data_79342f7a8aa8f45cf027aee0964e5409
#
_entry.id   79342f7a8aa8f45cf027aee0964e5409
#
_cell.length_a   1.000
_cell.length_b   1.000
_cell.length_c   1.000
_cell.angle_alpha   90.00
_cell.angle_beta   90.00
_cell.angle_gamma   90.00
#
_symmetry.space_group_name_H-M   'P 1'
#
loop_
_entity.id
_entity.type
_entity.pdbx_description
1 polymer ?
#
loop_
_entity_poly.entity_id
_entity_poly.type
_entity_poly.pdbx_seq_one_letter_code
_entity_poly.pdbx_strand_id
1 'polypeptide(L)'
;MESHDVTITKINEVYIKVDCERSIAQEISDHFTFLVPGHTFIPAFRKKLWDGKIRLYNVMNHLLYGGLLPHLCKFLYIRDYKVKFESDFGQRELVDLTSVVPQYNIPFAVRDYQLDAINHALTQQRVLLLSPTASGKSLIIYILVRYLKLKTLILVPTTSLVSQMYNDFREYGWDVANNCHTVFAGRDKGSKLPIVISTWQSIYKMNQKYFEQYELVIGDEAHGFKSKSLTSIMTKCINAKYRIGTTGTLDGTQTHRLVLEGLFGKVHKVTTTKKLIDQNISLHLILNH
;
A
#
# COMPACT_ATOMS: atom_id res chain seq x y z
N MET A 1 -15.43 35.74 -8.40
CA MET A 1 -14.69 34.57 -7.88
C MET A 1 -15.69 33.46 -7.68
N GLU A 2 -15.51 32.35 -8.36
CA GLU A 2 -16.40 31.19 -8.08
C GLU A 2 -16.13 30.72 -6.65
N SER A 3 -17.17 30.68 -5.83
CA SER A 3 -17.08 30.11 -4.49
C SER A 3 -16.97 28.59 -4.59
N HIS A 4 -15.99 28.00 -3.94
CA HIS A 4 -15.84 26.56 -3.83
C HIS A 4 -16.22 26.14 -2.41
N ASP A 5 -16.91 25.01 -2.30
CA ASP A 5 -17.35 24.48 -1.00
C ASP A 5 -16.22 23.73 -0.29
N VAL A 6 -15.33 23.09 -1.07
CA VAL A 6 -14.24 22.25 -0.58
C VAL A 6 -12.96 22.53 -1.35
N THR A 7 -11.87 22.74 -0.64
CA THR A 7 -10.52 22.87 -1.21
C THR A 7 -9.67 21.69 -0.77
N ILE A 8 -9.01 21.00 -1.73
CA ILE A 8 -8.17 19.83 -1.48
C ILE A 8 -6.73 20.17 -1.81
N THR A 9 -5.84 20.02 -0.82
CA THR A 9 -4.41 20.29 -0.91
C THR A 9 -3.60 19.05 -0.55
N LYS A 10 -2.58 18.72 -1.34
CA LYS A 10 -1.64 17.62 -1.01
C LYS A 10 -0.63 18.12 0.03
N ILE A 11 -0.58 17.51 1.20
CA ILE A 11 0.39 17.86 2.24
C ILE A 11 1.71 17.08 2.05
N ASN A 12 1.60 15.79 1.81
CA ASN A 12 2.73 14.89 1.52
C ASN A 12 2.22 13.60 0.87
N GLU A 13 3.06 12.58 0.77
CA GLU A 13 2.63 11.31 0.19
C GLU A 13 1.75 10.44 1.10
N VAL A 14 1.40 10.90 2.30
CA VAL A 14 0.48 10.22 3.22
C VAL A 14 -0.86 10.92 3.29
N TYR A 15 -0.86 12.25 3.40
CA TYR A 15 -2.03 13.05 3.74
C TYR A 15 -2.39 14.08 2.68
N ILE A 16 -3.68 14.24 2.51
CA ILE A 16 -4.31 15.41 1.89
C ILE A 16 -5.04 16.20 2.97
N LYS A 17 -5.12 17.51 2.78
CA LYS A 17 -5.92 18.42 3.59
C LYS A 17 -7.20 18.76 2.82
N VAL A 18 -8.32 18.73 3.51
CA VAL A 18 -9.67 18.97 2.95
C VAL A 18 -10.29 20.15 3.69
N ASP A 19 -10.01 21.34 3.22
CA ASP A 19 -10.52 22.57 3.82
C ASP A 19 -11.96 22.85 3.33
N CYS A 20 -12.90 22.99 4.26
CA CYS A 20 -14.30 23.23 4.01
C CYS A 20 -14.98 23.78 5.27
N GLU A 21 -16.24 24.21 5.14
CA GLU A 21 -17.05 24.62 6.28
C GLU A 21 -17.27 23.46 7.27
N ARG A 22 -17.55 23.81 8.52
CA ARG A 22 -17.71 22.85 9.64
C ARG A 22 -18.81 21.81 9.38
N SER A 23 -19.90 22.21 8.75
CA SER A 23 -21.01 21.32 8.37
C SER A 23 -20.55 20.24 7.41
N ILE A 24 -19.84 20.63 6.35
CA ILE A 24 -19.28 19.71 5.35
C ILE A 24 -18.20 18.82 5.96
N ALA A 25 -17.33 19.39 6.81
CA ALA A 25 -16.31 18.61 7.52
C ALA A 25 -16.93 17.52 8.40
N GLN A 26 -18.07 17.79 9.05
CA GLN A 26 -18.79 16.79 9.84
C GLN A 26 -19.38 15.70 8.94
N GLU A 27 -19.97 16.03 7.81
CA GLU A 27 -20.50 15.04 6.85
C GLU A 27 -19.37 14.13 6.30
N ILE A 28 -18.21 14.71 5.96
CA ILE A 28 -17.03 13.95 5.54
C ILE A 28 -16.58 13.03 6.68
N SER A 29 -16.54 13.52 7.90
CA SER A 29 -16.17 12.73 9.07
C SER A 29 -17.11 11.56 9.29
N ASP A 30 -18.40 11.78 9.18
CA ASP A 30 -19.42 10.74 9.33
C ASP A 30 -19.30 9.68 8.23
N HIS A 31 -19.04 10.11 6.99
CA HIS A 31 -18.81 9.21 5.85
C HIS A 31 -17.55 8.32 6.03
N PHE A 32 -16.50 8.86 6.63
CA PHE A 32 -15.24 8.15 6.86
C PHE A 32 -15.08 7.64 8.31
N THR A 33 -16.20 7.51 9.04
CA THR A 33 -16.23 6.93 10.39
C THR A 33 -16.93 5.57 10.36
N PHE A 34 -16.29 4.56 10.91
CA PHE A 34 -16.77 3.18 10.88
C PHE A 34 -16.70 2.55 12.28
N LEU A 35 -17.71 1.76 12.61
CA LEU A 35 -17.71 0.94 13.80
C LEU A 35 -16.83 -0.31 13.58
N VAL A 36 -15.91 -0.58 14.48
CA VAL A 36 -15.03 -1.74 14.37
C VAL A 36 -15.82 -3.01 14.66
N PRO A 37 -15.83 -3.99 13.75
CA PRO A 37 -16.47 -5.28 14.01
C PRO A 37 -15.92 -5.92 15.30
N GLY A 38 -16.81 -6.41 16.15
CA GLY A 38 -16.43 -7.01 17.44
C GLY A 38 -15.91 -6.01 18.50
N HIS A 39 -16.11 -4.70 18.31
CA HIS A 39 -15.67 -3.67 19.27
C HIS A 39 -16.13 -3.94 20.70
N THR A 40 -17.29 -4.56 20.90
CA THR A 40 -17.83 -4.90 22.21
C THR A 40 -16.93 -5.86 23.03
N PHE A 41 -16.09 -6.63 22.35
CA PHE A 41 -15.13 -7.55 22.98
C PHE A 41 -13.78 -6.88 23.29
N ILE A 42 -13.56 -5.66 22.83
CA ILE A 42 -12.29 -4.95 23.03
C ILE A 42 -12.27 -4.31 24.42
N PRO A 43 -11.21 -4.52 25.24
CA PRO A 43 -11.13 -4.00 26.60
C PRO A 43 -11.28 -2.47 26.70
N ALA A 44 -10.73 -1.72 25.74
CA ALA A 44 -10.85 -0.27 25.72
C ALA A 44 -12.30 0.21 25.55
N PHE A 45 -13.11 -0.48 24.76
CA PHE A 45 -14.55 -0.19 24.62
C PHE A 45 -15.30 -0.51 25.92
N ARG A 46 -15.05 -1.70 26.51
CA ARG A 46 -15.68 -2.10 27.78
C ARG A 46 -15.36 -1.13 28.91
N LYS A 47 -14.14 -0.59 28.94
CA LYS A 47 -13.70 0.42 29.91
C LYS A 47 -14.14 1.85 29.54
N LYS A 48 -14.96 2.05 28.51
CA LYS A 48 -15.41 3.35 27.98
C LYS A 48 -14.27 4.32 27.63
N LEU A 49 -13.08 3.80 27.35
CA LEU A 49 -11.91 4.58 26.92
C LEU A 49 -11.89 4.83 25.41
N TRP A 50 -12.76 4.16 24.66
CA TRP A 50 -12.89 4.26 23.23
C TRP A 50 -14.35 3.92 22.82
N ASP A 51 -14.86 4.62 21.81
CA ASP A 51 -16.26 4.52 21.35
C ASP A 51 -16.51 3.42 20.29
N GLY A 52 -15.52 2.57 20.03
CA GLY A 52 -15.62 1.48 19.06
C GLY A 52 -15.46 1.91 17.60
N LYS A 53 -15.18 3.20 17.33
CA LYS A 53 -15.13 3.76 15.98
C LYS A 53 -13.70 4.04 15.53
N ILE A 54 -13.45 3.86 14.23
CA ILE A 54 -12.28 4.35 13.52
C ILE A 54 -12.73 5.53 12.67
N ARG A 55 -12.01 6.64 12.80
CA ARG A 55 -12.21 7.86 12.02
C ARG A 55 -11.02 8.04 11.10
N LEU A 56 -11.26 8.01 9.78
CA LEU A 56 -10.21 8.15 8.77
C LEU A 56 -10.00 9.60 8.36
N TYR A 57 -10.99 10.47 8.59
CA TYR A 57 -10.89 11.91 8.44
C TYR A 57 -10.79 12.57 9.83
N ASN A 58 -9.80 13.43 9.98
CA ASN A 58 -9.61 14.18 11.24
C ASN A 58 -10.21 15.59 11.09
N VAL A 59 -11.32 15.85 11.77
CA VAL A 59 -12.04 17.13 11.73
C VAL A 59 -11.22 18.29 12.31
N MET A 60 -10.27 18.00 13.23
CA MET A 60 -9.51 19.07 13.90
C MET A 60 -8.42 19.67 13.01
N ASN A 61 -7.77 18.86 12.20
CA ASN A 61 -6.70 19.30 11.30
C ASN A 61 -7.03 19.11 9.83
N HIS A 62 -8.26 18.63 9.53
CA HIS A 62 -8.80 18.42 8.18
C HIS A 62 -7.99 17.43 7.34
N LEU A 63 -7.29 16.48 7.98
CA LEU A 63 -6.46 15.51 7.28
C LEU A 63 -7.21 14.23 6.94
N LEU A 64 -6.97 13.74 5.73
CA LEU A 64 -7.42 12.45 5.21
C LEU A 64 -6.23 11.73 4.58
N TYR A 65 -6.21 10.38 4.63
CA TYR A 65 -5.21 9.62 3.90
C TYR A 65 -5.34 9.83 2.39
N GLY A 66 -4.22 10.11 1.72
CA GLY A 66 -4.20 10.40 0.28
C GLY A 66 -4.75 9.28 -0.61
N GLY A 67 -4.65 8.02 -0.17
CA GLY A 67 -5.24 6.89 -0.89
C GLY A 67 -6.78 6.90 -0.93
N LEU A 68 -7.43 7.66 -0.05
CA LEU A 68 -8.89 7.81 -0.03
C LEU A 68 -9.41 8.96 -0.91
N LEU A 69 -8.53 9.70 -1.60
CA LEU A 69 -8.95 10.77 -2.49
C LEU A 69 -10.04 10.36 -3.50
N PRO A 70 -9.97 9.19 -4.17
CA PRO A 70 -11.05 8.76 -5.08
C PRO A 70 -12.41 8.56 -4.38
N HIS A 71 -12.40 8.07 -3.13
CA HIS A 71 -13.62 7.92 -2.33
C HIS A 71 -14.19 9.29 -1.92
N LEU A 72 -13.31 10.22 -1.52
CA LEU A 72 -13.70 11.59 -1.19
C LEU A 72 -14.32 12.29 -2.40
N CYS A 73 -13.67 12.25 -3.56
CA CYS A 73 -14.18 12.87 -4.79
C CYS A 73 -15.56 12.30 -5.16
N LYS A 74 -15.76 10.99 -5.05
CA LYS A 74 -17.07 10.37 -5.29
C LYS A 74 -18.12 10.87 -4.29
N PHE A 75 -17.78 10.96 -3.01
CA PHE A 75 -18.68 11.48 -1.97
C PHE A 75 -19.10 12.93 -2.25
N LEU A 76 -18.13 13.81 -2.54
CA LEU A 76 -18.38 15.22 -2.83
C LEU A 76 -19.21 15.41 -4.11
N TYR A 77 -18.92 14.62 -5.15
CA TYR A 77 -19.68 14.63 -6.40
C TYR A 77 -21.17 14.26 -6.19
N ILE A 78 -21.45 13.19 -5.41
CA ILE A 78 -22.83 12.75 -5.14
C ILE A 78 -23.62 13.82 -4.38
N ARG A 79 -22.94 14.68 -3.61
CA ARG A 79 -23.55 15.76 -2.83
C ARG A 79 -23.54 17.11 -3.55
N ASP A 80 -23.08 17.14 -4.79
CA ASP A 80 -23.02 18.34 -5.64
C ASP A 80 -22.14 19.47 -5.05
N TYR A 81 -21.11 19.11 -4.24
CA TYR A 81 -20.14 20.08 -3.72
C TYR A 81 -19.15 20.52 -4.78
N LYS A 82 -18.91 21.83 -4.88
CA LYS A 82 -17.88 22.42 -5.76
C LYS A 82 -16.50 22.25 -5.16
N VAL A 83 -15.62 21.54 -5.87
CA VAL A 83 -14.28 21.18 -5.40
C VAL A 83 -13.21 21.97 -6.14
N LYS A 84 -12.28 22.55 -5.39
CA LYS A 84 -11.03 23.14 -5.90
C LYS A 84 -9.83 22.27 -5.49
N PHE A 85 -8.96 21.97 -6.44
CA PHE A 85 -7.65 21.35 -6.16
C PHE A 85 -6.58 22.43 -6.18
N GLU A 86 -5.86 22.61 -5.07
CA GLU A 86 -4.74 23.57 -4.95
C GLU A 86 -3.37 22.97 -5.18
N SER A 87 -3.29 21.64 -5.29
CA SER A 87 -2.05 20.94 -5.56
C SER A 87 -2.16 20.17 -6.86
N ASP A 88 -1.04 20.05 -7.56
CA ASP A 88 -0.90 19.07 -8.61
C ASP A 88 -0.82 17.66 -8.00
N PHE A 89 -1.79 16.81 -8.30
CA PHE A 89 -1.82 15.41 -7.90
C PHE A 89 -1.05 14.52 -8.89
N GLY A 90 -0.36 15.12 -9.85
CA GLY A 90 0.44 14.47 -10.87
C GLY A 90 -0.41 13.92 -12.02
N GLN A 91 0.07 14.11 -13.23
CA GLN A 91 -0.47 13.37 -14.38
C GLN A 91 -0.01 11.91 -14.27
N ARG A 92 -0.92 11.00 -14.53
CA ARG A 92 -0.66 9.57 -14.55
C ARG A 92 -0.31 9.20 -15.99
N GLU A 93 0.97 8.99 -16.23
CA GLU A 93 1.42 8.46 -17.51
C GLU A 93 1.13 6.96 -17.58
N LEU A 94 0.62 6.52 -18.70
CA LEU A 94 0.48 5.09 -18.98
C LEU A 94 1.88 4.48 -19.13
N VAL A 95 2.14 3.45 -18.35
CA VAL A 95 3.41 2.71 -18.40
C VAL A 95 3.14 1.36 -19.06
N ASP A 96 3.97 1.01 -20.03
CA ASP A 96 4.00 -0.31 -20.65
C ASP A 96 5.42 -0.89 -20.58
N LEU A 97 5.56 -1.97 -19.83
CA LEU A 97 6.84 -2.65 -19.62
C LEU A 97 7.08 -3.83 -20.56
N THR A 98 6.24 -4.07 -21.55
CA THR A 98 6.34 -5.22 -22.45
C THR A 98 7.73 -5.31 -23.11
N SER A 99 8.32 -4.18 -23.49
CA SER A 99 9.66 -4.11 -24.09
C SER A 99 10.82 -4.06 -23.07
N VAL A 100 10.53 -3.69 -21.81
CA VAL A 100 11.56 -3.49 -20.77
C VAL A 100 11.84 -4.77 -19.98
N VAL A 101 10.80 -5.52 -19.64
CA VAL A 101 10.90 -6.73 -18.81
C VAL A 101 11.84 -7.80 -19.40
N PRO A 102 11.87 -8.06 -20.73
CA PRO A 102 12.83 -9.00 -21.31
C PRO A 102 14.29 -8.65 -21.04
N GLN A 103 14.61 -7.36 -20.89
CA GLN A 103 15.99 -6.89 -20.63
C GLN A 103 16.51 -7.30 -19.23
N TYR A 104 15.63 -7.74 -18.32
CA TYR A 104 16.05 -8.18 -16.99
C TYR A 104 16.55 -9.62 -16.96
N ASN A 105 16.44 -10.36 -18.08
CA ASN A 105 16.89 -11.75 -18.22
C ASN A 105 16.38 -12.67 -17.10
N ILE A 106 15.10 -12.47 -16.73
CA ILE A 106 14.43 -13.28 -15.71
C ILE A 106 14.31 -14.72 -16.25
N PRO A 107 14.73 -15.74 -15.48
CA PRO A 107 14.73 -17.13 -15.96
C PRO A 107 13.33 -17.76 -16.12
N PHE A 108 12.28 -16.96 -15.88
CA PHE A 108 10.88 -17.39 -15.96
C PHE A 108 10.08 -16.45 -16.88
N ALA A 109 9.06 -16.99 -17.54
CA ALA A 109 8.14 -16.16 -18.30
C ALA A 109 7.28 -15.31 -17.35
N VAL A 110 7.28 -14.00 -17.57
CA VAL A 110 6.34 -13.09 -16.90
C VAL A 110 4.98 -13.24 -17.56
N ARG A 111 3.94 -13.48 -16.76
CA ARG A 111 2.59 -13.73 -17.25
C ARG A 111 1.86 -12.41 -17.51
N ASP A 112 0.91 -12.42 -18.45
CA ASP A 112 0.17 -11.22 -18.85
C ASP A 112 -0.48 -10.51 -17.67
N TYR A 113 -1.13 -11.23 -16.76
CA TYR A 113 -1.76 -10.64 -15.58
C TYR A 113 -0.76 -10.02 -14.58
N GLN A 114 0.49 -10.52 -14.55
CA GLN A 114 1.57 -9.92 -13.74
C GLN A 114 2.03 -8.61 -14.37
N LEU A 115 2.21 -8.61 -15.70
CA LEU A 115 2.59 -7.42 -16.44
C LEU A 115 1.50 -6.32 -16.32
N ASP A 116 0.24 -6.70 -16.46
CA ASP A 116 -0.91 -5.79 -16.26
C ASP A 116 -0.92 -5.20 -14.85
N ALA A 117 -0.68 -6.02 -13.82
CA ALA A 117 -0.63 -5.56 -12.43
C ALA A 117 0.53 -4.58 -12.20
N ILE A 118 1.71 -4.84 -12.79
CA ILE A 118 2.87 -3.98 -12.69
C ILE A 118 2.62 -2.64 -13.39
N ASN A 119 2.14 -2.67 -14.63
CA ASN A 119 1.81 -1.46 -15.39
C ASN A 119 0.75 -0.62 -14.66
N HIS A 120 -0.27 -1.28 -14.10
CA HIS A 120 -1.28 -0.61 -13.29
C HIS A 120 -0.68 0.04 -12.03
N ALA A 121 0.21 -0.68 -11.31
CA ALA A 121 0.85 -0.15 -10.11
C ALA A 121 1.75 1.06 -10.42
N LEU A 122 2.50 1.02 -11.51
CA LEU A 122 3.34 2.13 -11.96
C LEU A 122 2.51 3.36 -12.35
N THR A 123 1.46 3.15 -13.14
CA THR A 123 0.54 4.21 -13.57
C THR A 123 -0.19 4.85 -12.39
N GLN A 124 -0.70 4.03 -11.45
CA GLN A 124 -1.47 4.54 -10.31
C GLN A 124 -0.59 5.06 -9.18
N GLN A 125 0.66 4.65 -9.08
CA GLN A 125 1.63 4.97 -8.01
C GLN A 125 1.19 4.47 -6.62
N ARG A 126 -0.12 4.28 -6.42
CA ARG A 126 -0.76 3.81 -5.19
C ARG A 126 -1.78 2.73 -5.53
N VAL A 127 -1.58 1.54 -5.00
CA VAL A 127 -2.48 0.42 -5.27
C VAL A 127 -2.38 -0.67 -4.22
N LEU A 128 -3.50 -1.31 -3.93
CA LEU A 128 -3.55 -2.57 -3.20
C LEU A 128 -3.83 -3.71 -4.18
N LEU A 129 -2.81 -4.48 -4.50
CA LEU A 129 -2.89 -5.62 -5.42
C LEU A 129 -3.48 -6.83 -4.69
N LEU A 130 -4.70 -7.20 -5.06
CA LEU A 130 -5.32 -8.44 -4.59
C LEU A 130 -4.88 -9.58 -5.51
N SER A 131 -3.95 -10.38 -5.02
CA SER A 131 -3.19 -11.37 -5.76
C SER A 131 -3.16 -12.68 -4.98
N PRO A 132 -3.87 -13.74 -5.40
CA PRO A 132 -3.95 -14.99 -4.66
C PRO A 132 -2.58 -15.65 -4.48
N THR A 133 -2.49 -16.61 -3.57
CA THR A 133 -1.29 -17.43 -3.41
C THR A 133 -0.90 -18.05 -4.76
N ALA A 134 0.39 -18.23 -5.00
CA ALA A 134 0.94 -18.75 -6.24
C ALA A 134 0.78 -17.86 -7.50
N SER A 135 0.30 -16.63 -7.37
CA SER A 135 0.22 -15.68 -8.49
C SER A 135 1.58 -15.04 -8.86
N GLY A 136 2.64 -15.30 -8.07
CA GLY A 136 3.96 -14.73 -8.27
C GLY A 136 4.09 -13.29 -7.76
N LYS A 137 3.55 -13.00 -6.57
CA LYS A 137 3.66 -11.67 -5.92
C LYS A 137 5.11 -11.17 -5.83
N SER A 138 6.06 -12.04 -5.46
CA SER A 138 7.48 -11.67 -5.35
C SER A 138 8.09 -11.23 -6.69
N LEU A 139 7.67 -11.83 -7.79
CA LEU A 139 8.11 -11.42 -9.13
C LEU A 139 7.55 -10.03 -9.51
N ILE A 140 6.30 -9.76 -9.19
CA ILE A 140 5.69 -8.43 -9.39
C ILE A 140 6.49 -7.38 -8.60
N ILE A 141 6.77 -7.64 -7.31
CA ILE A 141 7.57 -6.77 -6.44
C ILE A 141 8.97 -6.55 -7.03
N TYR A 142 9.62 -7.64 -7.45
CA TYR A 142 10.95 -7.59 -8.06
C TYR A 142 11.01 -6.68 -9.28
N ILE A 143 10.09 -6.82 -10.23
CA ILE A 143 10.06 -6.02 -11.46
C ILE A 143 9.79 -4.55 -11.13
N LEU A 144 8.87 -4.24 -10.22
CA LEU A 144 8.60 -2.87 -9.75
C LEU A 144 9.86 -2.20 -9.21
N VAL A 145 10.58 -2.89 -8.33
CA VAL A 145 11.81 -2.37 -7.70
C VAL A 145 12.91 -2.16 -8.74
N ARG A 146 13.08 -3.13 -9.66
CA ARG A 146 14.08 -3.06 -10.75
C ARG A 146 13.82 -1.91 -11.72
N TYR A 147 12.54 -1.66 -12.01
CA TYR A 147 12.14 -0.60 -12.94
C TYR A 147 12.28 0.79 -12.32
N LEU A 148 11.73 0.98 -11.12
CA LEU A 148 11.68 2.29 -10.47
C LEU A 148 13.07 2.76 -10.00
N LYS A 149 13.97 1.86 -9.61
CA LYS A 149 15.33 2.18 -9.11
C LYS A 149 15.34 3.23 -7.98
N LEU A 150 14.29 3.24 -7.16
CA LEU A 150 14.11 4.17 -6.05
C LEU A 150 14.61 3.54 -4.73
N LYS A 151 14.92 4.38 -3.75
CA LYS A 151 15.15 3.90 -2.38
C LYS A 151 13.88 3.26 -1.85
N THR A 152 13.92 1.95 -1.63
CA THR A 152 12.75 1.10 -1.41
C THR A 152 12.76 0.45 -0.03
N LEU A 153 11.60 0.46 0.63
CA LEU A 153 11.32 -0.33 1.83
C LEU A 153 10.27 -1.40 1.49
N ILE A 154 10.64 -2.67 1.67
CA ILE A 154 9.73 -3.82 1.55
C ILE A 154 9.45 -4.35 2.94
N LEU A 155 8.17 -4.35 3.34
CA LEU A 155 7.69 -4.83 4.63
C LEU A 155 7.04 -6.19 4.47
N VAL A 156 7.51 -7.16 5.24
CA VAL A 156 6.98 -8.53 5.27
C VAL A 156 6.63 -8.95 6.70
N PRO A 157 5.71 -9.91 6.91
CA PRO A 157 5.26 -10.29 8.25
C PRO A 157 6.31 -11.01 9.11
N THR A 158 7.17 -11.84 8.50
CA THR A 158 8.05 -12.75 9.23
C THR A 158 9.49 -12.71 8.72
N THR A 159 10.42 -13.14 9.56
CA THR A 159 11.84 -13.26 9.19
C THR A 159 12.08 -14.28 8.08
N SER A 160 11.29 -15.34 8.04
CA SER A 160 11.36 -16.32 6.94
C SER A 160 11.00 -15.69 5.60
N LEU A 161 9.98 -14.82 5.57
CA LEU A 161 9.60 -14.10 4.36
C LEU A 161 10.63 -13.04 3.94
N VAL A 162 11.39 -12.45 4.90
CA VAL A 162 12.55 -11.60 4.55
C VAL A 162 13.58 -12.41 3.77
N SER A 163 13.94 -13.59 4.29
CA SER A 163 14.92 -14.47 3.64
C SER A 163 14.41 -15.02 2.31
N GLN A 164 13.13 -15.39 2.24
CA GLN A 164 12.51 -15.86 1.01
C GLN A 164 12.54 -14.77 -0.07
N MET A 165 12.08 -13.55 0.22
CA MET A 165 12.06 -12.43 -0.74
C MET A 165 13.48 -12.13 -1.26
N TYR A 166 14.47 -12.14 -0.38
CA TYR A 166 15.87 -11.96 -0.76
C TYR A 166 16.36 -13.08 -1.69
N ASN A 167 16.01 -14.35 -1.40
CA ASN A 167 16.37 -15.50 -2.23
C ASN A 167 15.65 -15.49 -3.57
N ASP A 168 14.35 -15.16 -3.58
CA ASP A 168 13.56 -15.01 -4.82
C ASP A 168 14.23 -14.01 -5.76
N PHE A 169 14.64 -12.83 -5.24
CA PHE A 169 15.32 -11.82 -6.05
C PHE A 169 16.64 -12.31 -6.62
N ARG A 170 17.39 -13.11 -5.86
CA ARG A 170 18.62 -13.77 -6.34
C ARG A 170 18.33 -14.78 -7.44
N GLU A 171 17.28 -15.59 -7.29
CA GLU A 171 16.84 -16.58 -8.28
C GLU A 171 16.34 -15.92 -9.56
N TYR A 172 15.82 -14.68 -9.47
CA TYR A 172 15.45 -13.86 -10.64
C TYR A 172 16.66 -13.24 -11.35
N GLY A 173 17.89 -13.58 -10.93
CA GLY A 173 19.12 -13.17 -11.59
C GLY A 173 19.67 -11.81 -11.15
N TRP A 174 19.29 -11.32 -9.94
CA TRP A 174 19.80 -10.04 -9.44
C TRP A 174 20.98 -10.19 -8.48
N ASP A 175 21.92 -9.27 -8.55
CA ASP A 175 22.98 -9.12 -7.56
C ASP A 175 22.42 -8.52 -6.27
N VAL A 176 21.79 -9.38 -5.47
CA VAL A 176 21.12 -8.97 -4.22
C VAL A 176 22.11 -8.51 -3.16
N ALA A 177 23.36 -8.98 -3.20
CA ALA A 177 24.38 -8.60 -2.23
C ALA A 177 24.73 -7.11 -2.31
N ASN A 178 24.75 -6.54 -3.51
CA ASN A 178 25.03 -5.14 -3.75
C ASN A 178 23.76 -4.25 -3.84
N ASN A 179 22.56 -4.85 -3.80
CA ASN A 179 21.32 -4.09 -3.95
C ASN A 179 20.37 -4.20 -2.77
N CYS A 180 20.39 -5.30 -2.01
CA CYS A 180 19.38 -5.59 -1.00
C CYS A 180 19.99 -5.75 0.39
N HIS A 181 19.44 -5.03 1.36
CA HIS A 181 19.74 -5.18 2.78
C HIS A 181 18.55 -5.81 3.50
N THR A 182 18.84 -6.81 4.36
CA THR A 182 17.79 -7.47 5.13
C THR A 182 17.83 -7.04 6.59
N VAL A 183 16.69 -6.64 7.15
CA VAL A 183 16.56 -6.20 8.55
C VAL A 183 15.58 -7.09 9.29
N PHE A 184 16.09 -7.81 10.28
CA PHE A 184 15.30 -8.56 11.26
C PHE A 184 16.04 -8.59 12.60
N ALA A 185 15.49 -9.23 13.64
CA ALA A 185 16.04 -9.17 14.99
C ALA A 185 17.56 -9.36 15.05
N GLY A 186 18.28 -8.41 15.66
CA GLY A 186 19.73 -8.43 15.83
C GLY A 186 20.58 -7.91 14.66
N ARG A 187 19.96 -7.55 13.52
CA ARG A 187 20.70 -6.95 12.39
C ARG A 187 20.70 -5.43 12.41
N ASP A 188 21.71 -4.84 11.79
CA ASP A 188 21.78 -3.40 11.58
C ASP A 188 20.57 -2.91 10.79
N LYS A 189 19.97 -1.81 11.26
CA LYS A 189 18.79 -1.19 10.67
C LYS A 189 19.13 -0.16 9.61
N GLY A 190 20.35 0.35 9.62
CA GLY A 190 20.85 1.31 8.64
C GLY A 190 21.41 0.62 7.41
N SER A 191 21.13 1.15 6.23
CA SER A 191 21.74 0.66 4.99
C SER A 191 21.81 1.74 3.93
N LYS A 192 22.95 1.80 3.23
CA LYS A 192 23.14 2.62 2.03
C LYS A 192 22.57 1.94 0.77
N LEU A 193 22.34 0.61 0.83
CA LEU A 193 21.82 -0.15 -0.30
C LEU A 193 20.43 0.35 -0.69
N PRO A 194 20.06 0.30 -1.99
CA PRO A 194 18.81 0.88 -2.47
C PRO A 194 17.58 0.20 -1.91
N ILE A 195 17.64 -1.10 -1.63
CA ILE A 195 16.50 -1.89 -1.19
C ILE A 195 16.70 -2.37 0.25
N VAL A 196 15.69 -2.13 1.10
CA VAL A 196 15.63 -2.67 2.46
C VAL A 196 14.43 -3.60 2.56
N ILE A 197 14.67 -4.86 2.90
CA ILE A 197 13.63 -5.87 3.17
C ILE A 197 13.59 -6.09 4.67
N SER A 198 12.46 -5.84 5.31
CA SER A 198 12.35 -5.85 6.77
C SER A 198 11.05 -6.43 7.26
N THR A 199 11.09 -7.04 8.43
CA THR A 199 9.87 -7.22 9.21
C THR A 199 9.47 -5.89 9.84
N TRP A 200 8.17 -5.62 9.92
CA TRP A 200 7.69 -4.38 10.54
C TRP A 200 8.07 -4.28 12.03
N GLN A 201 8.13 -5.42 12.73
CA GLN A 201 8.52 -5.50 14.14
C GLN A 201 9.92 -4.96 14.40
N SER A 202 10.81 -5.14 13.44
CA SER A 202 12.21 -4.72 13.58
C SER A 202 12.40 -3.21 13.52
N ILE A 203 11.50 -2.49 12.82
CA ILE A 203 11.72 -1.07 12.50
C ILE A 203 10.61 -0.13 12.96
N TYR A 204 9.45 -0.59 13.46
CA TYR A 204 8.32 0.29 13.79
C TYR A 204 8.64 1.38 14.84
N LYS A 205 9.63 1.14 15.71
CA LYS A 205 10.10 2.10 16.71
C LYS A 205 11.05 3.16 16.17
N MET A 206 11.51 3.02 14.91
CA MET A 206 12.40 4.02 14.30
C MET A 206 11.67 5.36 14.18
N ASN A 207 12.46 6.45 14.26
CA ASN A 207 11.93 7.79 14.10
C ASN A 207 11.50 8.07 12.63
N GLN A 208 10.83 9.19 12.44
CA GLN A 208 10.33 9.58 11.12
C GLN A 208 11.46 9.74 10.10
N LYS A 209 12.61 10.33 10.50
CA LYS A 209 13.77 10.55 9.62
C LYS A 209 14.28 9.25 8.97
N TYR A 210 14.18 8.11 9.67
CA TYR A 210 14.53 6.80 9.11
C TYR A 210 13.64 6.45 7.91
N PHE A 211 12.36 6.82 7.95
CA PHE A 211 11.39 6.48 6.91
C PHE A 211 11.32 7.50 5.77
N GLU A 212 11.74 8.74 6.00
CA GLU A 212 11.72 9.81 4.99
C GLU A 212 12.64 9.55 3.79
N GLN A 213 13.63 8.68 3.93
CA GLN A 213 14.53 8.32 2.84
C GLN A 213 13.89 7.42 1.76
N TYR A 214 12.75 6.79 2.05
CA TYR A 214 12.12 5.85 1.14
C TYR A 214 11.12 6.54 0.22
N GLU A 215 11.30 6.33 -1.09
CA GLU A 215 10.44 6.86 -2.16
C GLU A 215 9.43 5.82 -2.68
N LEU A 216 9.74 4.52 -2.44
CA LEU A 216 8.86 3.39 -2.68
C LEU A 216 8.69 2.60 -1.40
N VAL A 217 7.44 2.36 -1.00
CA VAL A 217 7.12 1.44 0.09
C VAL A 217 6.21 0.33 -0.40
N ILE A 218 6.59 -0.90 -0.13
CA ILE A 218 5.82 -2.09 -0.49
C ILE A 218 5.46 -2.85 0.79
N GLY A 219 4.18 -3.16 0.96
CA GLY A 219 3.69 -4.00 2.04
C GLY A 219 3.23 -5.34 1.50
N ASP A 220 3.99 -6.39 1.71
CA ASP A 220 3.53 -7.74 1.40
C ASP A 220 2.66 -8.29 2.52
N GLU A 221 1.69 -9.12 2.18
CA GLU A 221 0.61 -9.56 3.05
C GLU A 221 -0.09 -8.38 3.75
N ALA A 222 -0.49 -7.40 2.93
CA ALA A 222 -1.02 -6.11 3.37
C ALA A 222 -2.25 -6.19 4.27
N HIS A 223 -2.97 -7.33 4.30
CA HIS A 223 -4.08 -7.54 5.23
C HIS A 223 -3.66 -7.40 6.72
N GLY A 224 -2.37 -7.59 7.03
CA GLY A 224 -1.82 -7.35 8.37
C GLY A 224 -1.69 -5.86 8.76
N PHE A 225 -1.77 -4.93 7.81
CA PHE A 225 -1.55 -3.48 8.03
C PHE A 225 -2.71 -2.76 8.74
N LYS A 226 -3.60 -3.48 9.40
CA LYS A 226 -4.58 -2.93 10.33
C LYS A 226 -4.01 -2.63 11.72
N SER A 227 -2.82 -3.14 12.05
CA SER A 227 -2.17 -2.88 13.34
C SER A 227 -1.63 -1.45 13.43
N LYS A 228 -1.67 -0.88 14.64
CA LYS A 228 -1.13 0.47 14.91
C LYS A 228 0.34 0.61 14.50
N SER A 229 1.15 -0.43 14.68
CA SER A 229 2.58 -0.41 14.36
C SER A 229 2.82 -0.28 12.86
N LEU A 230 2.11 -1.06 12.04
CA LEU A 230 2.22 -1.00 10.58
C LEU A 230 1.65 0.31 10.03
N THR A 231 0.51 0.77 10.55
CA THR A 231 -0.05 2.08 10.20
C THR A 231 0.94 3.20 10.55
N SER A 232 1.60 3.12 11.71
CA SER A 232 2.62 4.08 12.12
C SER A 232 3.83 4.12 11.16
N ILE A 233 4.29 2.99 10.66
CA ILE A 233 5.35 2.95 9.63
C ILE A 233 4.87 3.65 8.36
N MET A 234 3.70 3.27 7.86
CA MET A 234 3.15 3.82 6.63
C MET A 234 2.93 5.34 6.70
N THR A 235 2.54 5.86 7.86
CA THR A 235 2.35 7.30 8.08
C THR A 235 3.65 8.09 8.22
N LYS A 236 4.76 7.43 8.57
CA LYS A 236 6.09 8.03 8.60
C LYS A 236 6.79 8.07 7.23
N CYS A 237 6.34 7.27 6.27
CA CYS A 237 6.88 7.26 4.90
C CYS A 237 6.32 8.43 4.07
N ILE A 238 6.56 9.66 4.51
CA ILE A 238 5.95 10.88 3.94
C ILE A 238 6.43 11.23 2.53
N ASN A 239 7.58 10.70 2.11
CA ASN A 239 8.17 10.91 0.79
C ASN A 239 7.93 9.74 -0.18
N ALA A 240 7.27 8.66 0.29
CA ALA A 240 7.03 7.49 -0.55
C ALA A 240 5.91 7.76 -1.56
N LYS A 241 6.30 8.22 -2.75
CA LYS A 241 5.40 8.46 -3.88
C LYS A 241 4.70 7.18 -4.32
N TYR A 242 5.47 6.08 -4.41
CA TYR A 242 4.93 4.77 -4.75
C TYR A 242 4.60 3.99 -3.47
N ARG A 243 3.33 3.61 -3.34
CA ARG A 243 2.80 2.90 -2.16
C ARG A 243 2.01 1.68 -2.61
N ILE A 244 2.61 0.51 -2.52
CA ILE A 244 2.06 -0.70 -3.13
C ILE A 244 1.86 -1.75 -2.04
N GLY A 245 0.63 -2.20 -1.87
CA GLY A 245 0.28 -3.35 -1.03
C GLY A 245 0.05 -4.57 -1.89
N THR A 246 0.47 -5.74 -1.42
CA THR A 246 0.10 -7.04 -2.02
C THR A 246 -0.57 -7.89 -0.96
N THR A 247 -1.65 -8.57 -1.31
CA THR A 247 -2.34 -9.49 -0.39
C THR A 247 -3.10 -10.56 -1.15
N GLY A 248 -3.17 -11.77 -0.56
CA GLY A 248 -3.99 -12.85 -1.11
C GLY A 248 -5.47 -12.71 -0.79
N THR A 249 -5.79 -12.08 0.33
CA THR A 249 -7.15 -11.99 0.87
C THR A 249 -7.43 -10.61 1.46
N LEU A 250 -8.71 -10.25 1.48
CA LEU A 250 -9.24 -9.15 2.27
C LEU A 250 -10.30 -9.74 3.21
N ASP A 251 -10.39 -9.27 4.44
CA ASP A 251 -11.31 -9.82 5.46
C ASP A 251 -12.79 -9.48 5.20
N GLY A 252 -13.09 -8.81 4.08
CA GLY A 252 -14.46 -8.47 3.67
C GLY A 252 -15.09 -7.30 4.44
N THR A 253 -14.48 -6.79 5.51
CA THR A 253 -15.02 -5.63 6.23
C THR A 253 -14.68 -4.33 5.51
N GLN A 254 -15.67 -3.44 5.37
CA GLN A 254 -15.46 -2.14 4.74
C GLN A 254 -14.44 -1.29 5.51
N THR A 255 -14.46 -1.34 6.83
CA THR A 255 -13.51 -0.61 7.69
C THR A 255 -12.08 -0.98 7.41
N HIS A 256 -11.78 -2.28 7.36
CA HIS A 256 -10.44 -2.78 7.10
C HIS A 256 -9.99 -2.42 5.68
N ARG A 257 -10.86 -2.60 4.70
CA ARG A 257 -10.58 -2.25 3.31
C ARG A 257 -10.22 -0.77 3.17
N LEU A 258 -10.99 0.14 3.76
CA LEU A 258 -10.75 1.58 3.64
C LEU A 258 -9.48 2.04 4.37
N VAL A 259 -9.11 1.40 5.49
CA VAL A 259 -7.79 1.65 6.11
C VAL A 259 -6.67 1.29 5.15
N LEU A 260 -6.73 0.11 4.53
CA LEU A 260 -5.72 -0.33 3.55
C LEU A 260 -5.70 0.56 2.30
N GLU A 261 -6.87 0.87 1.73
CA GLU A 261 -6.96 1.76 0.57
C GLU A 261 -6.45 3.18 0.90
N GLY A 262 -6.63 3.64 2.13
CA GLY A 262 -6.07 4.91 2.61
C GLY A 262 -4.55 4.93 2.61
N LEU A 263 -3.93 3.84 3.05
CA LEU A 263 -2.48 3.71 3.16
C LEU A 263 -1.80 3.40 1.82
N PHE A 264 -2.40 2.55 1.00
CA PHE A 264 -1.83 2.07 -0.27
C PHE A 264 -2.49 2.70 -1.49
N GLY A 265 -3.79 2.66 -1.60
CA GLY A 265 -4.59 3.06 -2.75
C GLY A 265 -5.68 2.04 -3.05
N LYS A 266 -6.47 2.29 -4.10
CA LYS A 266 -7.62 1.46 -4.47
C LYS A 266 -7.21 0.01 -4.75
N VAL A 267 -8.08 -0.93 -4.37
CA VAL A 267 -7.89 -2.36 -4.66
C VAL A 267 -7.93 -2.62 -6.17
N HIS A 268 -6.92 -3.32 -6.65
CA HIS A 268 -6.85 -3.88 -8.01
C HIS A 268 -6.71 -5.40 -7.94
N LYS A 269 -7.62 -6.13 -8.61
CA LYS A 269 -7.57 -7.59 -8.68
C LYS A 269 -6.61 -8.02 -9.78
N VAL A 270 -5.52 -8.68 -9.40
CA VAL A 270 -4.49 -9.16 -10.32
C VAL A 270 -4.98 -10.36 -11.13
N THR A 271 -5.51 -11.36 -10.44
CA THR A 271 -6.09 -12.57 -11.06
C THR A 271 -7.00 -13.25 -10.04
N THR A 272 -7.59 -14.38 -10.41
CA THR A 272 -8.43 -15.16 -9.50
C THR A 272 -7.85 -16.57 -9.36
N THR A 273 -8.09 -17.22 -8.21
CA THR A 273 -7.69 -18.61 -7.96
C THR A 273 -8.23 -19.53 -9.06
N LYS A 274 -9.47 -19.29 -9.52
CA LYS A 274 -10.08 -20.07 -10.62
C LYS A 274 -9.24 -19.95 -11.90
N LYS A 275 -8.85 -18.75 -12.34
CA LYS A 275 -8.01 -18.56 -13.53
C LYS A 275 -6.65 -19.24 -13.38
N LEU A 276 -6.05 -19.23 -12.17
CA LEU A 276 -4.78 -19.91 -11.91
C LEU A 276 -4.91 -21.45 -12.00
N ILE A 277 -6.01 -21.99 -11.50
CA ILE A 277 -6.31 -23.44 -11.61
C ILE A 277 -6.54 -23.82 -13.07
N ASP A 278 -7.36 -23.06 -13.79
CA ASP A 278 -7.66 -23.30 -15.20
C ASP A 278 -6.38 -23.26 -16.07
N GLN A 279 -5.38 -22.46 -15.67
CA GLN A 279 -4.07 -22.38 -16.33
C GLN A 279 -3.06 -23.43 -15.83
N ASN A 280 -3.47 -24.43 -15.03
CA ASN A 280 -2.60 -25.47 -14.42
C ASN A 280 -1.45 -24.92 -13.53
N ILE A 281 -1.55 -23.70 -13.08
CA ILE A 281 -0.50 -23.03 -12.29
C ILE A 281 -0.55 -23.43 -10.82
N SER A 282 -1.75 -23.66 -10.28
CA SER A 282 -1.94 -24.00 -8.86
C SER A 282 -1.73 -25.49 -8.55
N LEU A 283 -2.00 -26.38 -9.50
CA LEU A 283 -1.91 -27.81 -9.28
C LEU A 283 -0.49 -28.31 -9.04
N HIS A 284 0.51 -27.72 -9.67
CA HIS A 284 1.92 -28.09 -9.44
C HIS A 284 2.44 -27.71 -8.06
N LEU A 285 1.86 -26.70 -7.41
CA LEU A 285 2.28 -26.26 -6.08
C LEU A 285 1.58 -27.01 -4.94
N ILE A 286 0.37 -27.55 -5.20
CA ILE A 286 -0.38 -28.36 -4.22
C ILE A 286 0.18 -29.78 -4.13
N LEU A 287 0.81 -30.29 -5.18
CA LEU A 287 1.34 -31.65 -5.23
C LEU A 287 2.80 -31.79 -4.79
N ASN A 288 3.51 -30.68 -4.55
CA ASN A 288 4.93 -30.66 -4.12
C ASN A 288 5.13 -30.19 -2.66
N HIS A 289 4.09 -30.18 -1.87
CA HIS A 289 4.08 -30.04 -0.41
C HIS A 289 3.35 -31.26 0.19
#